data_5dbf99cb612b07e5f320ef61c4cb3a19
#
_entry.id   5dbf99cb612b07e5f320ef61c4cb3a19
#
_cell.length_a   1.000
_cell.length_b   1.000
_cell.length_c   1.000
_cell.angle_alpha   90.00
_cell.angle_beta   90.00
_cell.angle_gamma   90.00
#
_symmetry.space_group_name_H-M   'P 1'
#
loop_
_entity.id
_entity.type
_entity.pdbx_description
1 polymer ?
#
loop_
_entity_poly.entity_id
_entity_poly.type
_entity_poly.pdbx_seq_one_letter_code
_entity_poly.pdbx_strand_id
1 'polypeptide(L)'
;MFDSLNIKRAVIDHASSGDNTLVAAVTGKKIRVLALFLVAGGAVTVRFESGASGTALTGQMAIAANADLVLPWNPAGWFETAAAALLNLELSGAVSVDGALLYEEV
;
A
#
# COMPACT_ATOMS: atom_id res chain seq x y z
N MET A 1 21.31 14.27 -4.96
CA MET A 1 21.37 12.81 -5.20
C MET A 1 20.63 12.11 -4.07
N PHE A 2 19.74 11.19 -4.40
CA PHE A 2 19.07 10.43 -3.37
C PHE A 2 19.81 9.11 -3.12
N ASP A 3 19.65 8.57 -1.91
CA ASP A 3 20.28 7.32 -1.50
C ASP A 3 19.31 6.17 -1.72
N SER A 4 19.59 5.33 -2.72
CA SER A 4 18.75 4.19 -3.06
C SER A 4 18.91 3.00 -2.10
N LEU A 5 19.88 3.04 -1.17
CA LEU A 5 20.13 1.94 -0.24
C LEU A 5 18.98 1.72 0.75
N ASN A 6 18.20 2.78 1.01
CA ASN A 6 17.08 2.72 1.94
C ASN A 6 15.74 2.43 1.25
N ILE A 7 15.75 2.33 -0.07
CA ILE A 7 14.53 2.10 -0.83
C ILE A 7 14.33 0.60 -0.99
N LYS A 8 13.15 0.13 -0.60
CA LYS A 8 12.77 -1.27 -0.63
C LYS A 8 11.56 -1.47 -1.54
N ARG A 9 11.38 -2.70 -1.97
CA ARG A 9 10.26 -3.10 -2.81
C ARG A 9 9.44 -4.17 -2.11
N ALA A 10 8.12 -4.09 -2.22
CA ALA A 10 7.21 -5.12 -1.80
C ALA A 10 6.28 -5.49 -2.96
N VAL A 11 5.95 -6.76 -3.06
CA VAL A 11 4.98 -7.26 -4.05
C VAL A 11 3.58 -7.09 -3.47
N ILE A 12 2.64 -6.68 -4.32
CA ILE A 12 1.21 -6.68 -3.99
C ILE A 12 0.61 -7.90 -4.67
N ASP A 13 0.11 -8.84 -3.89
CA ASP A 13 -0.51 -10.08 -4.37
C ASP A 13 -1.52 -10.53 -3.32
N HIS A 14 -2.69 -9.93 -3.36
CA HIS A 14 -3.72 -10.12 -2.35
C HIS A 14 -5.08 -10.31 -2.98
N ALA A 15 -5.92 -11.12 -2.34
CA ALA A 15 -7.25 -11.44 -2.85
C ALA A 15 -8.26 -11.66 -1.72
N SER A 16 -7.95 -11.22 -0.51
CA SER A 16 -8.84 -11.43 0.65
C SER A 16 -9.61 -10.16 0.96
N SER A 17 -10.91 -10.31 1.22
CA SER A 17 -11.73 -9.22 1.75
C SER A 17 -11.16 -8.76 3.09
N GLY A 18 -11.20 -7.46 3.36
CA GLY A 18 -10.70 -6.89 4.62
C GLY A 18 -9.22 -6.59 4.56
N ASP A 19 -8.51 -6.90 5.62
CA ASP A 19 -7.13 -6.50 5.82
C ASP A 19 -6.14 -7.38 5.08
N ASN A 20 -5.18 -6.74 4.39
CA ASN A 20 -4.07 -7.43 3.71
C ASN A 20 -2.79 -6.67 4.02
N THR A 21 -1.84 -7.30 4.68
CA THR A 21 -0.57 -6.67 5.03
C THR A 21 0.31 -6.52 3.80
N LEU A 22 0.60 -5.28 3.40
CA LEU A 22 1.53 -5.01 2.30
C LEU A 22 2.98 -5.01 2.78
N VAL A 23 3.24 -4.36 3.92
CA VAL A 23 4.57 -4.27 4.51
C VAL A 23 4.43 -4.47 6.01
N ALA A 24 5.18 -5.40 6.56
CA ALA A 24 5.16 -5.70 8.00
C ALA A 24 5.68 -4.51 8.82
N ALA A 25 5.17 -4.37 10.03
CA ALA A 25 5.63 -3.35 10.95
C ALA A 25 7.10 -3.55 11.31
N VAL A 26 7.82 -2.43 11.48
CA VAL A 26 9.21 -2.43 11.93
C VAL A 26 9.29 -1.53 13.16
N THR A 27 9.84 -2.07 14.25
CA THR A 27 9.95 -1.35 15.52
C THR A 27 10.63 0.00 15.33
N GLY A 28 9.97 1.06 15.78
CA GLY A 28 10.50 2.42 15.74
C GLY A 28 10.50 3.07 14.36
N LYS A 29 9.93 2.42 13.34
CA LYS A 29 9.95 2.92 11.97
C LYS A 29 8.55 3.12 11.42
N LYS A 30 8.42 4.11 10.53
CA LYS A 30 7.24 4.32 9.71
C LYS A 30 7.50 3.75 8.33
N ILE A 31 6.46 3.30 7.66
CA ILE A 31 6.53 2.85 6.26
C ILE A 31 6.04 3.99 5.39
N ARG A 32 6.93 4.56 4.59
CA ARG A 32 6.61 5.65 3.65
C ARG A 32 6.57 5.12 2.24
N VAL A 33 5.42 5.25 1.59
CA VAL A 33 5.24 4.78 0.21
C VAL A 33 5.73 5.84 -0.77
N LEU A 34 6.65 5.46 -1.64
CA LEU A 34 7.28 6.37 -2.60
C LEU A 34 6.72 6.21 -4.01
N ALA A 35 6.31 5.01 -4.38
CA ALA A 35 5.70 4.71 -5.65
C ALA A 35 4.90 3.42 -5.51
N LEU A 36 3.87 3.25 -6.35
CA LEU A 36 3.03 2.07 -6.28
C LEU A 36 2.28 1.89 -7.59
N PHE A 37 2.08 0.64 -7.99
CA PHE A 37 1.09 0.33 -9.00
C PHE A 37 0.36 -0.94 -8.59
N LEU A 38 -0.91 -1.01 -8.94
CA LEU A 38 -1.71 -2.22 -8.78
C LEU A 38 -2.78 -2.29 -9.86
N VAL A 39 -3.24 -3.51 -10.12
CA VAL A 39 -4.35 -3.79 -11.03
C VAL A 39 -5.35 -4.64 -10.27
N ALA A 40 -6.63 -4.31 -10.40
CA ALA A 40 -7.71 -5.07 -9.80
C ALA A 40 -8.28 -6.06 -10.82
N GLY A 41 -8.39 -7.32 -10.44
CA GLY A 41 -8.98 -8.36 -11.29
C GLY A 41 -10.50 -8.31 -11.37
N GLY A 42 -11.14 -7.54 -10.50
CA GLY A 42 -12.57 -7.30 -10.46
C GLY A 42 -12.86 -5.96 -9.81
N ALA A 43 -14.10 -5.50 -9.88
CA ALA A 43 -14.48 -4.25 -9.22
C ALA A 43 -14.29 -4.39 -7.70
N VAL A 44 -13.57 -3.46 -7.11
CA VAL A 44 -13.25 -3.47 -5.68
C VAL A 44 -12.97 -2.05 -5.20
N THR A 45 -13.30 -1.78 -3.94
CA THR A 45 -12.90 -0.54 -3.29
C THR A 45 -11.66 -0.83 -2.45
N VAL A 46 -10.65 0.02 -2.57
CA VAL A 46 -9.38 -0.13 -1.85
C VAL A 46 -9.12 1.09 -0.98
N ARG A 47 -8.48 0.87 0.17
CA ARG A 47 -8.03 1.92 1.06
C ARG A 47 -6.72 1.48 1.71
N PHE A 48 -5.77 2.38 1.79
CA PHE A 48 -4.53 2.13 2.53
C PHE A 48 -4.69 2.60 3.97
N GLU A 49 -4.15 1.81 4.91
CA GLU A 49 -4.31 2.06 6.34
C GLU A 49 -3.00 1.84 7.08
N SER A 50 -2.85 2.58 8.16
CA SER A 50 -1.79 2.39 9.14
C SER A 50 -2.26 1.39 10.18
N GLY A 51 -1.77 0.16 10.09
CA GLY A 51 -2.20 -0.95 10.94
C GLY A 51 -3.42 -1.68 10.37
N ALA A 52 -3.60 -2.94 10.76
CA ALA A 52 -4.76 -3.74 10.38
C ALA A 52 -6.02 -3.13 11.00
N SER A 53 -7.03 -2.86 10.19
CA SER A 53 -8.24 -2.13 10.60
C SER A 53 -7.90 -0.82 11.30
N GLY A 54 -6.83 -0.18 10.86
CA GLY A 54 -6.26 0.99 11.52
C GLY A 54 -6.70 2.30 10.92
N THR A 55 -5.85 3.32 11.10
CA THR A 55 -6.13 4.67 10.62
C THR A 55 -6.01 4.75 9.11
N ALA A 56 -7.01 5.29 8.46
CA ALA A 56 -7.01 5.48 7.00
C ALA A 56 -5.90 6.43 6.58
N LEU A 57 -5.11 6.02 5.61
CA LEU A 57 -4.07 6.85 4.97
C LEU A 57 -4.59 7.44 3.67
N THR A 58 -5.60 6.83 3.09
CA THR A 58 -6.31 7.34 1.92
C THR A 58 -7.81 7.21 2.14
N GLY A 59 -8.60 7.83 1.27
CA GLY A 59 -10.02 7.52 1.18
C GLY A 59 -10.25 6.16 0.53
N GLN A 60 -11.50 5.74 0.48
CA GLN A 60 -11.89 4.53 -0.24
C GLN A 60 -11.96 4.84 -1.72
N MET A 61 -11.20 4.10 -2.52
CA MET A 61 -11.07 4.32 -3.96
C MET A 61 -11.70 3.15 -4.70
N ALA A 62 -12.70 3.44 -5.51
CA ALA A 62 -13.37 2.42 -6.32
C ALA A 62 -12.52 2.15 -7.57
N ILE A 63 -12.11 0.89 -7.74
CA ILE A 63 -11.32 0.43 -8.88
C ILE A 63 -12.21 -0.51 -9.70
N ALA A 64 -12.38 -0.20 -10.98
CA ALA A 64 -13.14 -1.07 -11.88
C ALA A 64 -12.35 -2.34 -12.20
N ALA A 65 -13.04 -3.37 -12.68
CA ALA A 65 -12.38 -4.59 -13.13
C ALA A 65 -11.35 -4.27 -14.20
N ASN A 66 -10.14 -4.81 -14.05
CA ASN A 66 -9.00 -4.64 -14.95
C ASN A 66 -8.46 -3.19 -15.01
N ALA A 67 -8.90 -2.33 -14.10
CA ALA A 67 -8.36 -0.98 -13.98
C ALA A 67 -7.15 -0.99 -13.04
N ASP A 68 -6.35 0.06 -13.16
CA ASP A 68 -5.13 0.21 -12.39
C ASP A 68 -5.16 1.44 -11.50
N LEU A 69 -4.30 1.43 -10.49
CA LEU A 69 -3.94 2.59 -9.69
C LEU A 69 -2.44 2.75 -9.80
N VAL A 70 -2.00 3.93 -10.20
CA VAL A 70 -0.56 4.22 -10.35
C VAL A 70 -0.22 5.47 -9.55
N LEU A 71 0.73 5.31 -8.62
CA LEU A 71 1.32 6.41 -7.87
C LEU A 71 2.76 6.52 -8.34
N PRO A 72 3.09 7.53 -9.20
CA PRO A 72 4.45 7.67 -9.73
C PRO A 72 5.45 8.01 -8.63
N TRP A 73 6.72 7.98 -8.95
CA TRP A 73 7.79 8.26 -8.00
C TRP A 73 7.58 9.61 -7.32
N ASN A 74 7.59 9.59 -5.98
CA ASN A 74 7.49 10.79 -5.15
C ASN A 74 8.42 10.62 -3.95
N PRO A 75 9.59 11.27 -3.94
CA PRO A 75 10.57 11.11 -2.86
C PRO A 75 10.09 11.64 -1.51
N ALA A 76 9.10 12.52 -1.50
CA ALA A 76 8.48 13.01 -0.27
C ALA A 76 7.48 11.99 0.32
N GLY A 77 7.08 11.00 -0.47
CA GLY A 77 6.10 10.00 -0.10
C GLY A 77 4.67 10.43 -0.38
N TRP A 78 3.86 9.47 -0.77
CA TRP A 78 2.42 9.65 -0.98
C TRP A 78 1.68 9.62 0.35
N PHE A 79 2.10 8.73 1.25
CA PHE A 79 1.57 8.60 2.60
C PHE A 79 2.53 7.73 3.41
N GLU A 80 2.34 7.73 4.73
CA GLU A 80 3.17 6.92 5.61
C GLU A 80 2.37 6.43 6.81
N THR A 81 2.78 5.28 7.35
CA THR A 81 2.16 4.73 8.55
C THR A 81 2.64 5.48 9.81
N ALA A 82 1.96 5.24 10.92
CA ALA A 82 2.50 5.58 12.23
C ALA A 82 3.73 4.71 12.52
N ALA A 83 4.55 5.14 13.49
CA ALA A 83 5.70 4.36 13.91
C ALA A 83 5.26 2.98 14.44
N ALA A 84 6.01 1.94 14.06
CA ALA A 84 5.76 0.57 14.46
C ALA A 84 4.41 0.02 14.00
N ALA A 85 3.81 0.59 12.95
CA ALA A 85 2.57 0.10 12.35
C ALA A 85 2.85 -0.52 10.99
N LEU A 86 2.14 -1.60 10.67
CA LEU A 86 2.21 -2.20 9.34
C LEU A 86 1.46 -1.33 8.33
N LEU A 87 1.79 -1.50 7.05
CA LEU A 87 1.02 -0.91 5.96
C LEU A 87 -0.03 -1.92 5.51
N ASN A 88 -1.28 -1.54 5.62
CA ASN A 88 -2.43 -2.38 5.32
C ASN A 88 -3.14 -1.92 4.06
N LEU A 89 -3.58 -2.87 3.24
CA LEU A 89 -4.48 -2.65 2.12
C LEU A 89 -5.82 -3.28 2.45
N GLU A 90 -6.85 -2.45 2.61
CA GLU A 90 -8.20 -2.94 2.85
C GLU A 90 -8.94 -3.10 1.54
N LEU A 91 -9.48 -4.28 1.30
CA LEU A 91 -10.28 -4.61 0.12
C LEU A 91 -11.74 -4.80 0.53
N SER A 92 -12.66 -4.24 -0.24
CA SER A 92 -14.09 -4.35 0.02
C SER A 92 -14.65 -5.74 -0.31
N GLY A 93 -13.89 -6.57 -1.02
CA GLY A 93 -14.32 -7.91 -1.40
C GLY A 93 -13.14 -8.79 -1.75
N ALA A 94 -13.39 -10.09 -1.91
CA ALA A 94 -12.37 -11.08 -2.26
C ALA A 94 -12.06 -10.99 -3.76
N VAL A 95 -11.30 -9.96 -4.13
CA VAL A 95 -10.92 -9.65 -5.51
C VAL A 95 -9.41 -9.60 -5.60
N SER A 96 -8.85 -10.22 -6.63
CA SER A 96 -7.41 -10.23 -6.86
C SER A 96 -6.91 -8.81 -7.13
N VAL A 97 -5.89 -8.37 -6.37
CA VAL A 97 -5.22 -7.09 -6.54
C VAL A 97 -3.73 -7.38 -6.57
N ASP A 98 -3.08 -7.04 -7.68
CA ASP A 98 -1.68 -7.40 -7.94
C ASP A 98 -0.88 -6.20 -8.40
N GLY A 99 0.37 -6.12 -7.97
CA GLY A 99 1.27 -5.04 -8.34
C GLY A 99 2.52 -5.04 -7.48
N ALA A 100 3.07 -3.86 -7.24
CA ALA A 100 4.24 -3.69 -6.39
C ALA A 100 4.33 -2.26 -5.89
N LEU A 101 5.10 -2.07 -4.85
CA LEU A 101 5.36 -0.72 -4.32
C LEU A 101 6.83 -0.56 -3.94
N LEU A 102 7.28 0.68 -4.01
CA LEU A 102 8.55 1.11 -3.46
C LEU A 102 8.28 1.88 -2.17
N TYR A 103 9.05 1.59 -1.15
CA TYR A 103 8.88 2.24 0.15
C TYR A 103 10.22 2.41 0.85
N GLU A 104 10.22 3.22 1.89
CA GLU A 104 11.34 3.32 2.81
C GLU A 104 10.84 3.26 4.25
N GLU A 105 11.71 2.79 5.14
CA GLU A 105 11.48 2.78 6.58
C GLU A 105 12.12 4.04 7.16
N VAL A 106 11.32 4.89 7.78
CA VAL A 106 11.79 6.20 8.28
C VAL A 106 11.50 6.42 9.76
#